data_6452674fc4b11743703c544d4646beeb
#
_entry.id   6452674fc4b11743703c544d4646beeb
#
_cell.length_a   1.000
_cell.length_b   1.000
_cell.length_c   1.000
_cell.angle_alpha   90.00
_cell.angle_beta   90.00
_cell.angle_gamma   90.00
#
_symmetry.space_group_name_H-M   'P 1'
#
loop_
_entity.id
_entity.type
_entity.pdbx_description
1 polymer ?
#
loop_
_entity_poly.entity_id
_entity_poly.type
_entity_poly.pdbx_seq_one_letter_code
_entity_poly.pdbx_strand_id
1 'polypeptide(L)'
;MPEVRLVGPNGEQVGIVRIEDALKLAQDADLDLVEVAGQARPPVCKLMDYGKFKYESAQKARESRRNQQLTVIKEQKLRPKIDKHDYETKRGHVIRFLEGGNKVKVTIMFRGREQSRPELGYRLLQRLAEDIGDMAVVEAAPKQDGRNMTMVLAPTKKPASRKTTAAASSDAPADAEA
;
A
#
# COMPACT_ATOMS: atom_id res chain seq x y z
N MET A 1 -22.07 7.35 33.70
CA MET A 1 -22.92 6.13 33.71
C MET A 1 -22.49 5.28 34.89
N PRO A 2 -23.40 4.69 35.67
CA PRO A 2 -23.02 3.99 36.91
C PRO A 2 -22.42 2.60 36.67
N GLU A 3 -22.62 2.01 35.47
CA GLU A 3 -22.22 0.65 35.14
C GLU A 3 -21.37 0.60 33.89
N VAL A 4 -20.36 -0.26 33.87
CA VAL A 4 -19.46 -0.51 32.78
C VAL A 4 -19.29 -2.00 32.53
N ARG A 5 -19.07 -2.38 31.28
CA ARG A 5 -18.67 -3.74 30.94
C ARG A 5 -17.17 -3.86 31.07
N LEU A 6 -16.72 -4.62 32.07
CA LEU A 6 -15.31 -4.76 32.39
C LEU A 6 -14.68 -5.95 31.66
N VAL A 7 -13.54 -5.72 31.08
CA VAL A 7 -12.68 -6.74 30.46
C VAL A 7 -11.35 -6.73 31.21
N GLY A 8 -10.89 -7.90 31.63
CA GLY A 8 -9.63 -8.04 32.34
C GLY A 8 -8.40 -7.90 31.45
N PRO A 9 -7.19 -7.92 32.04
CA PRO A 9 -5.94 -7.67 31.34
C PRO A 9 -5.65 -8.68 30.22
N ASN A 10 -6.03 -9.94 30.39
CA ASN A 10 -5.83 -10.99 29.41
C ASN A 10 -6.96 -11.10 28.38
N GLY A 11 -7.96 -10.21 28.46
CA GLY A 11 -9.13 -10.23 27.57
C GLY A 11 -10.31 -11.05 28.09
N GLU A 12 -10.26 -11.59 29.30
CA GLU A 12 -11.37 -12.24 29.97
C GLU A 12 -12.51 -11.24 30.23
N GLN A 13 -13.74 -11.68 30.03
CA GLN A 13 -14.92 -10.87 30.31
C GLN A 13 -15.32 -11.04 31.78
N VAL A 14 -15.14 -10.00 32.59
CA VAL A 14 -15.56 -9.97 33.99
C VAL A 14 -17.08 -9.79 34.11
N GLY A 15 -17.68 -9.01 33.18
CA GLY A 15 -19.12 -8.74 33.16
C GLY A 15 -19.46 -7.29 33.33
N ILE A 16 -20.73 -7.02 33.71
CA ILE A 16 -21.20 -5.66 33.99
C ILE A 16 -21.03 -5.39 35.48
N VAL A 17 -20.24 -4.38 35.81
CA VAL A 17 -19.90 -3.98 37.17
C VAL A 17 -20.11 -2.48 37.35
N ARG A 18 -20.24 -2.04 38.59
CA ARG A 18 -20.28 -0.59 38.91
C ARG A 18 -18.90 0.01 38.63
N ILE A 19 -18.89 1.28 38.22
CA ILE A 19 -17.65 1.99 37.92
C ILE A 19 -16.70 2.05 39.13
N GLU A 20 -17.26 2.16 40.35
CA GLU A 20 -16.48 2.19 41.59
C GLU A 20 -15.76 0.89 41.86
N ASP A 21 -16.42 -0.25 41.58
CA ASP A 21 -15.84 -1.57 41.75
C ASP A 21 -14.79 -1.84 40.66
N ALA A 22 -15.05 -1.39 39.41
CA ALA A 22 -14.05 -1.45 38.33
C ALA A 22 -12.78 -0.65 38.66
N LEU A 23 -12.90 0.51 39.27
CA LEU A 23 -11.75 1.34 39.71
C LEU A 23 -10.97 0.66 40.83
N LYS A 24 -11.65 0.04 41.81
CA LYS A 24 -10.97 -0.73 42.85
C LYS A 24 -10.18 -1.89 42.29
N LEU A 25 -10.79 -2.67 41.39
CA LEU A 25 -10.12 -3.78 40.73
C LEU A 25 -8.89 -3.31 39.92
N ALA A 26 -8.95 -2.13 39.31
CA ALA A 26 -7.82 -1.54 38.61
C ALA A 26 -6.69 -1.18 39.60
N GLN A 27 -7.01 -0.58 40.75
CA GLN A 27 -6.04 -0.24 41.79
C GLN A 27 -5.42 -1.48 42.43
N ASP A 28 -6.22 -2.49 42.74
CA ASP A 28 -5.74 -3.75 43.32
C ASP A 28 -4.79 -4.51 42.40
N ALA A 29 -4.97 -4.36 41.06
CA ALA A 29 -4.14 -4.97 40.03
C ALA A 29 -2.96 -4.10 39.58
N ASP A 30 -2.82 -2.89 40.12
CA ASP A 30 -1.83 -1.86 39.72
C ASP A 30 -1.88 -1.58 38.19
N LEU A 31 -3.12 -1.47 37.67
CA LEU A 31 -3.42 -1.24 36.24
C LEU A 31 -4.34 -0.03 36.07
N ASP A 32 -4.39 0.48 34.85
CA ASP A 32 -5.30 1.55 34.47
C ASP A 32 -6.65 0.98 34.00
N LEU A 33 -7.75 1.69 34.32
CA LEU A 33 -9.06 1.41 33.77
C LEU A 33 -9.25 2.27 32.51
N VAL A 34 -9.21 1.66 31.34
CA VAL A 34 -9.27 2.36 30.05
C VAL A 34 -10.60 2.08 29.34
N GLU A 35 -11.28 3.17 28.98
CA GLU A 35 -12.48 3.07 28.16
C GLU A 35 -12.12 2.75 26.71
N VAL A 36 -12.56 1.58 26.21
CA VAL A 36 -12.27 1.11 24.86
C VAL A 36 -13.42 1.43 23.91
N ALA A 37 -14.66 1.35 24.38
CA ALA A 37 -15.86 1.63 23.59
C ALA A 37 -16.90 2.40 24.42
N GLY A 38 -16.83 3.74 24.39
CA GLY A 38 -17.74 4.62 25.10
C GLY A 38 -19.15 4.70 24.53
N GLN A 39 -19.31 4.33 23.27
CA GLN A 39 -20.61 4.35 22.61
C GLN A 39 -21.46 3.08 22.89
N ALA A 40 -20.88 2.05 23.46
CA ALA A 40 -21.61 0.85 23.87
C ALA A 40 -22.50 1.15 25.08
N ARG A 41 -23.55 0.39 25.25
CA ARG A 41 -24.46 0.50 26.41
C ARG A 41 -24.55 -0.87 27.11
N PRO A 42 -23.94 -1.06 28.27
CA PRO A 42 -23.03 -0.14 28.98
C PRO A 42 -21.67 0.03 28.28
N PRO A 43 -20.90 1.11 28.57
CA PRO A 43 -19.58 1.35 28.02
C PRO A 43 -18.62 0.19 28.34
N VAL A 44 -17.70 -0.11 27.42
CA VAL A 44 -16.71 -1.16 27.62
C VAL A 44 -15.42 -0.58 28.12
N CYS A 45 -14.96 -1.02 29.29
CA CYS A 45 -13.69 -0.66 29.90
C CYS A 45 -12.79 -1.91 30.00
N LYS A 46 -11.49 -1.70 29.81
CA LYS A 46 -10.49 -2.76 29.94
C LYS A 46 -9.42 -2.35 30.93
N LEU A 47 -9.00 -3.32 31.76
CA LEU A 47 -7.85 -3.18 32.63
C LEU A 47 -6.58 -3.39 31.82
N MET A 48 -5.67 -2.40 31.79
CA MET A 48 -4.39 -2.51 31.09
C MET A 48 -3.43 -1.42 31.57
N ASP A 49 -2.14 -1.60 31.35
CA ASP A 49 -1.15 -0.53 31.41
C ASP A 49 -1.30 0.34 30.16
N TYR A 50 -1.87 1.54 30.33
CA TYR A 50 -2.13 2.46 29.23
C TYR A 50 -0.84 3.00 28.58
N GLY A 51 0.21 3.18 29.39
CA GLY A 51 1.52 3.63 28.89
C GLY A 51 2.11 2.64 27.89
N LYS A 52 2.13 1.36 28.28
CA LYS A 52 2.59 0.26 27.41
C LYS A 52 1.71 0.12 26.17
N PHE A 53 0.40 0.13 26.33
CA PHE A 53 -0.55 0.04 25.21
C PHE A 53 -0.34 1.18 24.20
N LYS A 54 -0.18 2.41 24.68
CA LYS A 54 0.06 3.58 23.82
C LYS A 54 1.37 3.44 23.03
N TYR A 55 2.42 2.96 23.67
CA TYR A 55 3.71 2.73 23.02
C TYR A 55 3.62 1.65 21.94
N GLU A 56 3.05 0.49 22.29
CA GLU A 56 2.89 -0.64 21.36
C GLU A 56 1.99 -0.27 20.16
N SER A 57 0.89 0.45 20.40
CA SER A 57 -0.02 0.90 19.33
C SER A 57 0.66 1.90 18.41
N ALA A 58 1.46 2.82 18.93
CA ALA A 58 2.23 3.76 18.14
C ALA A 58 3.32 3.06 17.31
N GLN A 59 3.99 2.06 17.88
CA GLN A 59 4.98 1.25 17.19
C GLN A 59 4.33 0.45 16.06
N LYS A 60 3.23 -0.24 16.32
CA LYS A 60 2.46 -0.98 15.33
C LYS A 60 1.94 -0.09 14.19
N ALA A 61 1.50 1.13 14.53
CA ALA A 61 1.09 2.10 13.53
C ALA A 61 2.27 2.57 12.65
N ARG A 62 3.46 2.77 13.22
CA ARG A 62 4.68 3.11 12.47
C ARG A 62 5.09 1.97 11.54
N GLU A 63 5.07 0.73 12.02
CA GLU A 63 5.37 -0.45 11.21
C GLU A 63 4.35 -0.64 10.08
N SER A 64 3.06 -0.48 10.39
CA SER A 64 2.00 -0.54 9.38
C SER A 64 2.21 0.50 8.28
N ARG A 65 2.52 1.75 8.64
CA ARG A 65 2.83 2.82 7.67
C ARG A 65 4.08 2.51 6.85
N ARG A 66 5.13 1.96 7.48
CA ARG A 66 6.38 1.57 6.79
C ARG A 66 6.14 0.42 5.81
N ASN A 67 5.28 -0.54 6.18
CA ASN A 67 4.96 -1.70 5.36
C ASN A 67 3.86 -1.43 4.33
N GLN A 68 3.21 -0.27 4.42
CA GLN A 68 2.18 0.13 3.46
C GLN A 68 2.84 0.47 2.12
N GLN A 69 2.77 -0.46 1.17
CA GLN A 69 3.18 -0.21 -0.21
C GLN A 69 2.13 0.68 -0.88
N LEU A 70 2.53 1.92 -1.14
CA LEU A 70 1.72 2.83 -1.95
C LEU A 70 1.87 2.43 -3.42
N THR A 71 0.80 1.93 -4.01
CA THR A 71 0.74 1.68 -5.45
C THR A 71 0.72 3.02 -6.17
N VAL A 72 1.84 3.37 -6.79
CA VAL A 72 1.98 4.61 -7.56
C VAL A 72 1.57 4.35 -9.00
N ILE A 73 0.81 5.28 -9.59
CA ILE A 73 0.48 5.23 -11.01
C ILE A 73 1.61 5.89 -11.79
N LYS A 74 2.33 5.13 -12.61
CA LYS A 74 3.36 5.63 -13.52
C LYS A 74 2.76 5.90 -14.90
N GLU A 75 3.17 6.99 -15.54
CA GLU A 75 2.70 7.32 -16.89
C GLU A 75 3.77 7.03 -17.92
N GLN A 76 3.38 6.34 -19.01
CA GLN A 76 4.19 6.13 -20.20
C GLN A 76 3.49 6.72 -21.42
N LYS A 77 4.15 7.67 -22.07
CA LYS A 77 3.60 8.33 -23.27
C LYS A 77 4.10 7.66 -24.54
N LEU A 78 3.19 7.40 -25.49
CA LEU A 78 3.45 6.83 -26.79
C LEU A 78 2.90 7.76 -27.90
N ARG A 79 3.30 7.49 -29.14
CA ARG A 79 2.72 8.12 -30.32
C ARG A 79 2.24 7.05 -31.28
N PRO A 80 1.21 7.33 -32.13
CA PRO A 80 0.68 6.34 -33.07
C PRO A 80 1.71 5.84 -34.09
N LYS A 81 2.61 6.77 -34.51
CA LYS A 81 3.74 6.47 -35.40
C LYS A 81 5.03 6.34 -34.60
N ILE A 82 5.11 5.28 -33.80
CA ILE A 82 6.31 4.99 -33.00
C ILE A 82 7.24 4.08 -33.82
N ASP A 83 8.55 4.35 -33.75
CA ASP A 83 9.56 3.45 -34.31
C ASP A 83 9.69 2.17 -33.48
N LYS A 84 10.10 1.07 -34.14
CA LYS A 84 10.19 -0.25 -33.50
C LYS A 84 11.12 -0.23 -32.28
N HIS A 85 12.28 0.39 -32.39
CA HIS A 85 13.25 0.49 -31.32
C HIS A 85 12.73 1.31 -30.12
N ASP A 86 12.07 2.45 -30.37
CA ASP A 86 11.47 3.29 -29.33
C ASP A 86 10.30 2.55 -28.64
N TYR A 87 9.52 1.78 -29.41
CA TYR A 87 8.47 0.94 -28.85
C TYR A 87 9.02 -0.12 -27.90
N GLU A 88 10.07 -0.86 -28.30
CA GLU A 88 10.69 -1.89 -27.46
C GLU A 88 11.27 -1.31 -26.17
N THR A 89 11.91 -0.12 -26.26
CA THR A 89 12.44 0.60 -25.08
C THR A 89 11.31 0.98 -24.14
N LYS A 90 10.22 1.54 -24.63
CA LYS A 90 9.06 1.96 -23.82
C LYS A 90 8.30 0.78 -23.24
N ARG A 91 8.18 -0.32 -23.99
CA ARG A 91 7.65 -1.59 -23.47
C ARG A 91 8.50 -2.08 -22.29
N GLY A 92 9.82 -2.04 -22.39
CA GLY A 92 10.73 -2.40 -21.30
C GLY A 92 10.55 -1.51 -20.06
N HIS A 93 10.24 -0.21 -20.24
CA HIS A 93 9.90 0.67 -19.12
C HIS A 93 8.59 0.27 -18.45
N VAL A 94 7.56 -0.05 -19.22
CA VAL A 94 6.26 -0.51 -18.69
C VAL A 94 6.43 -1.79 -17.89
N ILE A 95 7.17 -2.77 -18.41
CA ILE A 95 7.47 -4.02 -17.71
C ILE A 95 8.16 -3.75 -16.37
N ARG A 96 9.21 -2.93 -16.34
CA ARG A 96 9.90 -2.55 -15.08
C ARG A 96 8.98 -1.86 -14.07
N PHE A 97 8.05 -1.03 -14.52
CA PHE A 97 7.08 -0.39 -13.62
C PHE A 97 6.09 -1.40 -13.03
N LEU A 98 5.63 -2.35 -13.82
CA LEU A 98 4.73 -3.43 -13.39
C LEU A 98 5.43 -4.40 -12.43
N GLU A 99 6.68 -4.79 -12.69
CA GLU A 99 7.51 -5.59 -11.80
C GLU A 99 7.74 -4.91 -10.45
N GLY A 100 7.87 -3.58 -10.45
CA GLY A 100 7.94 -2.76 -9.24
C GLY A 100 6.61 -2.64 -8.48
N GLY A 101 5.51 -3.29 -8.97
CA GLY A 101 4.19 -3.26 -8.35
C GLY A 101 3.41 -1.96 -8.56
N ASN A 102 3.85 -1.14 -9.51
CA ASN A 102 3.16 0.10 -9.84
C ASN A 102 2.12 -0.15 -10.93
N LYS A 103 1.03 0.63 -10.90
CA LYS A 103 0.11 0.71 -12.05
C LYS A 103 0.71 1.59 -13.13
N VAL A 104 0.44 1.28 -14.39
CA VAL A 104 0.95 2.05 -15.53
C VAL A 104 -0.20 2.60 -16.35
N LYS A 105 -0.27 3.94 -16.42
CA LYS A 105 -1.15 4.65 -17.34
C LYS A 105 -0.40 4.85 -18.66
N VAL A 106 -0.82 4.16 -19.70
CA VAL A 106 -0.27 4.33 -21.05
C VAL A 106 -1.10 5.36 -21.78
N THR A 107 -0.45 6.43 -22.23
CA THR A 107 -1.12 7.56 -22.92
C THR A 107 -0.59 7.67 -24.34
N ILE A 108 -1.46 7.57 -25.35
CA ILE A 108 -1.13 7.87 -26.74
C ILE A 108 -1.54 9.30 -27.05
N MET A 109 -0.60 10.10 -27.55
CA MET A 109 -0.81 11.48 -27.91
C MET A 109 -0.93 11.61 -29.42
N PHE A 110 -2.13 11.98 -29.91
CA PHE A 110 -2.38 12.23 -31.35
C PHE A 110 -2.01 13.66 -31.73
N ARG A 111 -1.44 13.83 -32.91
CA ARG A 111 -1.14 15.15 -33.49
C ARG A 111 -2.02 15.40 -34.71
N GLY A 112 -2.64 16.58 -34.78
CA GLY A 112 -3.35 17.06 -35.94
C GLY A 112 -4.25 16.01 -36.61
N ARG A 113 -3.93 15.64 -37.84
CA ARG A 113 -4.69 14.66 -38.65
C ARG A 113 -4.71 13.23 -38.08
N GLU A 114 -3.85 12.90 -37.12
CA GLU A 114 -3.84 11.57 -36.48
C GLU A 114 -5.09 11.32 -35.64
N GLN A 115 -5.73 12.40 -35.15
CA GLN A 115 -6.98 12.31 -34.39
C GLN A 115 -8.15 11.72 -35.21
N SER A 116 -8.11 11.86 -36.53
CA SER A 116 -9.10 11.30 -37.43
C SER A 116 -8.98 9.77 -37.57
N ARG A 117 -7.90 9.18 -37.04
CA ARG A 117 -7.62 7.75 -37.10
C ARG A 117 -7.28 7.16 -35.72
N PRO A 118 -8.22 7.17 -34.78
CA PRO A 118 -7.99 6.66 -33.43
C PRO A 118 -7.67 5.16 -33.40
N GLU A 119 -8.07 4.43 -34.45
CA GLU A 119 -7.82 2.99 -34.60
C GLU A 119 -6.33 2.63 -34.50
N LEU A 120 -5.43 3.50 -35.00
CA LEU A 120 -3.98 3.26 -34.92
C LEU A 120 -3.49 3.27 -33.47
N GLY A 121 -4.04 4.15 -32.65
CA GLY A 121 -3.76 4.19 -31.23
C GLY A 121 -4.31 2.96 -30.51
N TYR A 122 -5.56 2.61 -30.80
CA TYR A 122 -6.19 1.43 -30.21
C TYR A 122 -5.39 0.16 -30.50
N ARG A 123 -5.02 -0.08 -31.76
CA ARG A 123 -4.19 -1.24 -32.16
C ARG A 123 -2.84 -1.26 -31.45
N LEU A 124 -2.21 -0.08 -31.27
CA LEU A 124 -0.92 -0.01 -30.56
C LEU A 124 -1.06 -0.35 -29.09
N LEU A 125 -2.12 0.12 -28.40
CA LEU A 125 -2.39 -0.24 -27.01
C LEU A 125 -2.76 -1.71 -26.84
N GLN A 126 -3.54 -2.25 -27.76
CA GLN A 126 -3.89 -3.68 -27.77
C GLN A 126 -2.65 -4.55 -27.95
N ARG A 127 -1.80 -4.22 -28.93
CA ARG A 127 -0.51 -4.89 -29.12
C ARG A 127 0.37 -4.83 -27.87
N LEU A 128 0.42 -3.67 -27.19
CA LEU A 128 1.18 -3.53 -25.96
C LEU A 128 0.62 -4.43 -24.84
N ALA A 129 -0.69 -4.54 -24.72
CA ALA A 129 -1.32 -5.43 -23.75
C ALA A 129 -1.02 -6.90 -24.04
N GLU A 130 -1.04 -7.31 -25.32
CA GLU A 130 -0.67 -8.65 -25.78
C GLU A 130 0.82 -8.95 -25.53
N ASP A 131 1.72 -8.00 -25.84
CA ASP A 131 3.17 -8.14 -25.62
C ASP A 131 3.58 -8.22 -24.14
N ILE A 132 2.76 -7.67 -23.23
CA ILE A 132 2.96 -7.75 -21.77
C ILE A 132 2.38 -9.07 -21.22
N GLY A 133 1.30 -9.59 -21.85
CA GLY A 133 0.68 -10.88 -21.51
C GLY A 133 0.25 -10.96 -20.04
N ASP A 134 0.58 -12.09 -19.40
CA ASP A 134 0.14 -12.43 -18.04
C ASP A 134 0.75 -11.57 -16.90
N MET A 135 1.69 -10.68 -17.22
CA MET A 135 2.33 -9.81 -16.20
C MET A 135 1.42 -8.68 -15.73
N ALA A 136 0.43 -8.29 -16.53
CA ALA A 136 -0.50 -7.24 -16.21
C ALA A 136 -1.93 -7.55 -16.64
N VAL A 137 -2.88 -6.99 -15.89
CA VAL A 137 -4.31 -6.98 -16.23
C VAL A 137 -4.69 -5.60 -16.71
N VAL A 138 -5.48 -5.51 -17.75
CA VAL A 138 -6.07 -4.25 -18.21
C VAL A 138 -7.16 -3.83 -17.24
N GLU A 139 -6.84 -2.86 -16.37
CA GLU A 139 -7.79 -2.31 -15.38
C GLU A 139 -8.78 -1.35 -16.05
N ALA A 140 -8.31 -0.54 -17.00
CA ALA A 140 -9.15 0.31 -17.82
C ALA A 140 -8.81 0.12 -19.29
N ALA A 141 -9.81 -0.27 -20.09
CA ALA A 141 -9.69 -0.44 -21.53
C ALA A 141 -9.30 0.89 -22.23
N PRO A 142 -8.68 0.81 -23.43
CA PRO A 142 -8.34 1.99 -24.19
C PRO A 142 -9.53 2.92 -24.38
N LYS A 143 -9.44 4.13 -23.88
CA LYS A 143 -10.48 5.18 -24.00
C LYS A 143 -9.87 6.45 -24.57
N GLN A 144 -10.53 7.01 -25.57
CA GLN A 144 -10.14 8.31 -26.11
C GLN A 144 -10.64 9.44 -25.22
N ASP A 145 -9.75 10.35 -24.90
CA ASP A 145 -10.01 11.56 -24.14
C ASP A 145 -9.38 12.75 -24.89
N GLY A 146 -10.21 13.42 -25.66
CA GLY A 146 -9.80 14.53 -26.53
C GLY A 146 -8.68 14.12 -27.50
N ARG A 147 -7.49 14.71 -27.33
CA ARG A 147 -6.30 14.47 -28.16
C ARG A 147 -5.48 13.25 -27.73
N ASN A 148 -5.89 12.60 -26.68
CA ASN A 148 -5.17 11.49 -26.09
C ASN A 148 -6.03 10.22 -26.05
N MET A 149 -5.39 9.07 -26.08
CA MET A 149 -6.02 7.80 -25.78
C MET A 149 -5.29 7.18 -24.61
N THR A 150 -6.01 6.76 -23.58
CA THR A 150 -5.42 6.23 -22.34
C THR A 150 -5.88 4.81 -22.07
N MET A 151 -4.98 3.99 -21.54
CA MET A 151 -5.21 2.67 -21.02
C MET A 151 -4.49 2.52 -19.69
N VAL A 152 -5.09 1.82 -18.73
CA VAL A 152 -4.46 1.56 -17.43
C VAL A 152 -4.19 0.07 -17.28
N LEU A 153 -2.94 -0.24 -16.97
CA LEU A 153 -2.46 -1.58 -16.69
C LEU A 153 -2.14 -1.72 -15.20
N ALA A 154 -2.62 -2.79 -14.60
CA ALA A 154 -2.33 -3.15 -13.21
C ALA A 154 -1.46 -4.41 -13.17
N PRO A 155 -0.48 -4.51 -12.26
CA PRO A 155 0.35 -5.70 -12.14
C PRO A 155 -0.46 -6.88 -11.61
N THR A 156 -0.32 -8.06 -12.20
CA THR A 156 -1.00 -9.30 -11.77
C THR A 156 -0.42 -9.83 -10.46
N LYS A 157 0.88 -9.71 -10.24
CA LYS A 157 1.57 -10.07 -8.98
C LYS A 157 1.73 -8.86 -8.09
N LYS A 158 1.25 -8.96 -6.83
CA LYS A 158 1.72 -8.06 -5.76
C LYS A 158 3.24 -8.19 -5.69
N PRO A 159 4.01 -7.08 -5.69
CA PRO A 159 5.45 -7.15 -5.58
C PRO A 159 5.81 -7.83 -4.26
N ALA A 160 6.68 -8.83 -4.32
CA ALA A 160 7.33 -9.35 -3.13
C ALA A 160 8.08 -8.18 -2.47
N SER A 161 7.85 -7.97 -1.17
CA SER A 161 8.54 -6.94 -0.41
C SER A 161 10.05 -7.07 -0.66
N ARG A 162 10.68 -6.04 -1.22
CA ARG A 162 12.13 -5.97 -1.33
C ARG A 162 12.68 -6.05 0.09
N LYS A 163 13.21 -7.21 0.48
CA LYS A 163 14.17 -7.31 1.57
C LYS A 163 15.35 -6.44 1.15
N THR A 164 15.52 -5.30 1.78
CA THR A 164 16.75 -4.53 1.75
C THR A 164 17.82 -5.40 2.42
N THR A 165 18.58 -6.14 1.63
CA THR A 165 19.86 -6.65 2.06
C THR A 165 20.75 -5.44 2.22
N ALA A 166 20.90 -4.96 3.45
CA ALA A 166 21.98 -4.07 3.82
C ALA A 166 23.28 -4.88 3.63
N ALA A 167 24.00 -4.57 2.57
CA ALA A 167 25.38 -5.02 2.41
C ALA A 167 26.19 -4.40 3.53
N ALA A 168 26.58 -5.22 4.48
CA ALA A 168 27.62 -4.90 5.44
C ALA A 168 28.94 -4.81 4.66
N SER A 169 29.40 -3.60 4.44
CA SER A 169 30.78 -3.33 4.05
C SER A 169 31.64 -3.50 5.30
N SER A 170 32.27 -4.67 5.44
CA SER A 170 33.37 -4.87 6.31
C SER A 170 34.62 -4.33 5.61
N ASP A 171 34.98 -3.10 5.90
CA ASP A 171 36.31 -2.60 5.62
C ASP A 171 37.09 -2.62 6.95
N ALA A 172 38.01 -3.56 7.06
CA ALA A 172 38.99 -3.64 8.12
C ALA A 172 40.30 -3.06 7.59
N PRO A 173 40.93 -2.07 8.25
CA PRO A 173 42.27 -1.65 7.89
C PRO A 173 43.25 -2.65 8.45
N ALA A 174 44.13 -3.19 7.60
CA ALA A 174 45.32 -3.91 7.96
C ALA A 174 46.38 -2.89 8.35
N ASP A 175 46.73 -2.85 9.63
CA ASP A 175 47.95 -2.26 10.10
C ASP A 175 49.12 -3.21 9.74
N ALA A 176 50.08 -2.69 9.02
CA ALA A 176 51.35 -3.31 8.81
C ALA A 176 52.40 -2.62 9.69
N GLU A 177 52.95 -3.41 10.61
CA GLU A 177 54.21 -3.10 11.29
C GLU A 177 55.38 -3.17 10.33
N ALA A 178 56.32 -2.28 10.51
CA ALA A 178 57.75 -2.51 10.55
C ALA A 178 58.45 -1.33 11.22
#